data_de50047d397228a10dd822cc1b961950
#
_entry.id   de50047d397228a10dd822cc1b961950
#
_cell.length_a   1.000
_cell.length_b   1.000
_cell.length_c   1.000
_cell.angle_alpha   90.00
_cell.angle_beta   90.00
_cell.angle_gamma   90.00
#
_symmetry.space_group_name_H-M   'P 1'
#
loop_
_entity.id
_entity.type
_entity.pdbx_description
1 polymer ?
#
loop_
_entity_poly.entity_id
_entity_poly.type
_entity_poly.pdbx_seq_one_letter_code
_entity_poly.pdbx_strand_id
1 'polypeptide(L)'
;PNVGKSTIFNALTGLKQHTGNWTGKTVECASGKIKIKGKYFEITDLPGTYSMVSFSEEENVARNFLAENKIDCTVIVIDSNVIERNLSFALQVLSLQKNAILCLNLCDEAEKNGISIDTDELSLNLGIPVVCTCATKKRGLDELKNKIFEICIGKIKCFRVERNFENIDVLNINDYKAASHKFASLSKRICNQCVYKGSKEKLSKLDKILTSKSTGIPIMLLLFAILFWITAIGGSYPREWLSYLLEILKEQLTKVFDILSIT
;
A
#
# COMPACT_ATOMS: atom_id res chain seq x y z
N PRO A 1 1.89 1.60 -3.88
CA PRO A 1 2.29 0.37 -3.21
C PRO A 1 2.75 0.60 -1.78
N ASN A 2 2.61 -0.41 -0.90
CA ASN A 2 3.08 -0.42 0.50
C ASN A 2 2.50 0.65 1.45
N VAL A 3 1.45 1.35 1.04
CA VAL A 3 0.72 2.32 1.89
C VAL A 3 -0.32 1.65 2.80
N GLY A 4 -0.44 0.31 2.76
CA GLY A 4 -1.42 -0.45 3.54
C GLY A 4 -2.81 -0.53 2.88
N LYS A 5 -2.92 -0.33 1.56
CA LYS A 5 -4.18 -0.42 0.81
C LYS A 5 -4.90 -1.75 1.05
N SER A 6 -4.22 -2.89 0.85
CA SER A 6 -4.81 -4.22 1.06
C SER A 6 -5.15 -4.49 2.53
N THR A 7 -4.40 -3.90 3.47
CA THR A 7 -4.73 -3.99 4.89
C THR A 7 -6.04 -3.27 5.21
N ILE A 8 -6.26 -2.07 4.65
CA ILE A 8 -7.52 -1.33 4.78
C ILE A 8 -8.65 -2.07 4.09
N PHE A 9 -8.44 -2.57 2.86
CA PHE A 9 -9.42 -3.36 2.12
C PHE A 9 -9.87 -4.58 2.94
N ASN A 10 -8.92 -5.36 3.45
CA ASN A 10 -9.21 -6.53 4.29
C ASN A 10 -9.92 -6.16 5.60
N ALA A 11 -9.54 -5.04 6.22
CA ALA A 11 -10.19 -4.55 7.43
C ALA A 11 -11.63 -4.07 7.20
N LEU A 12 -11.91 -3.54 6.01
CA LEU A 12 -13.26 -3.10 5.61
C LEU A 12 -14.14 -4.30 5.23
N THR A 13 -13.64 -5.25 4.46
CA THR A 13 -14.40 -6.38 3.93
C THR A 13 -14.44 -7.60 4.86
N GLY A 14 -13.64 -7.61 5.94
CA GLY A 14 -13.54 -8.73 6.88
C GLY A 14 -12.94 -9.97 6.24
N LEU A 15 -11.99 -9.83 5.31
CA LEU A 15 -11.35 -10.91 4.54
C LEU A 15 -12.30 -11.71 3.64
N LYS A 16 -13.54 -11.24 3.48
CA LYS A 16 -14.52 -11.82 2.55
C LYS A 16 -14.34 -11.19 1.18
N GLN A 17 -13.31 -11.62 0.48
CA GLN A 17 -12.97 -11.11 -0.85
C GLN A 17 -13.08 -12.23 -1.90
N HIS A 18 -13.47 -11.84 -3.10
CA HIS A 18 -13.32 -12.64 -4.29
C HIS A 18 -12.13 -12.12 -5.07
N THR A 19 -11.16 -12.99 -5.31
CA THR A 19 -9.99 -12.66 -6.14
C THR A 19 -10.24 -13.17 -7.56
N GLY A 20 -9.84 -12.39 -8.54
CA GLY A 20 -9.93 -12.73 -9.94
C GLY A 20 -8.95 -11.87 -10.73
N ASN A 21 -8.91 -12.06 -12.03
CA ASN A 21 -8.14 -11.20 -12.92
C ASN A 21 -9.07 -10.19 -13.60
N TRP A 22 -8.55 -8.99 -13.85
CA TRP A 22 -9.26 -8.01 -14.67
C TRP A 22 -9.52 -8.58 -16.05
N THR A 23 -10.75 -8.41 -16.55
CA THR A 23 -11.18 -8.96 -17.85
C THR A 23 -10.20 -8.64 -18.97
N GLY A 24 -9.58 -9.68 -19.56
CA GLY A 24 -8.60 -9.53 -20.64
C GLY A 24 -7.22 -9.00 -20.22
N LYS A 25 -6.91 -9.02 -18.92
CA LYS A 25 -5.62 -8.56 -18.35
C LYS A 25 -5.05 -9.60 -17.39
N THR A 26 -3.72 -9.61 -17.24
CA THR A 26 -2.99 -10.44 -16.26
C THR A 26 -3.00 -9.84 -14.85
N VAL A 27 -3.66 -8.69 -14.67
CA VAL A 27 -3.69 -7.95 -13.41
C VAL A 27 -4.75 -8.51 -12.48
N GLU A 28 -4.37 -8.82 -11.25
CA GLU A 28 -5.28 -9.30 -10.21
C GLU A 28 -6.23 -8.20 -9.74
N CYS A 29 -7.48 -8.57 -9.50
CA CYS A 29 -8.45 -7.73 -8.82
C CYS A 29 -9.04 -8.47 -7.63
N ALA A 30 -9.38 -7.72 -6.59
CA ALA A 30 -10.12 -8.22 -5.46
C ALA A 30 -11.37 -7.37 -5.27
N SER A 31 -12.52 -8.02 -5.08
CA SER A 31 -13.75 -7.35 -4.70
C SER A 31 -14.32 -7.94 -3.41
N GLY A 32 -15.02 -7.13 -2.65
CA GLY A 32 -15.62 -7.57 -1.40
C GLY A 32 -16.87 -6.76 -1.06
N LYS A 33 -17.79 -7.38 -0.33
CA LYS A 33 -19.02 -6.73 0.11
C LYS A 33 -18.92 -6.33 1.57
N ILE A 34 -19.32 -5.10 1.87
CA ILE A 34 -19.40 -4.56 3.22
C ILE A 34 -20.82 -4.07 3.52
N LYS A 35 -21.27 -4.27 4.76
CA LYS A 35 -22.53 -3.72 5.23
C LYS A 35 -22.27 -2.54 6.16
N ILE A 36 -22.75 -1.35 5.78
CA ILE A 36 -22.64 -0.13 6.58
C ILE A 36 -24.05 0.43 6.83
N LYS A 37 -24.42 0.60 8.08
CA LYS A 37 -25.75 1.15 8.50
C LYS A 37 -26.92 0.51 7.75
N GLY A 38 -26.87 -0.83 7.59
CA GLY A 38 -27.94 -1.61 6.96
C GLY A 38 -27.89 -1.70 5.44
N LYS A 39 -27.09 -0.89 4.76
CA LYS A 39 -26.89 -0.93 3.30
C LYS A 39 -25.65 -1.74 2.94
N TYR A 40 -25.69 -2.41 1.78
CA TYR A 40 -24.56 -3.15 1.22
C TYR A 40 -23.83 -2.30 0.20
N PHE A 41 -22.50 -2.33 0.28
CA PHE A 41 -21.59 -1.68 -0.66
C PHE A 41 -20.63 -2.73 -1.20
N GLU A 42 -20.32 -2.64 -2.46
CA GLU A 42 -19.25 -3.42 -3.09
C GLU A 42 -17.99 -2.57 -3.15
N ILE A 43 -16.89 -3.11 -2.66
CA ILE A 43 -15.57 -2.45 -2.68
C ILE A 43 -14.70 -3.24 -3.64
N THR A 44 -14.12 -2.54 -4.61
CA THR A 44 -13.16 -3.10 -5.56
C THR A 44 -11.77 -2.58 -5.23
N ASP A 45 -10.82 -3.49 -5.03
CA ASP A 45 -9.41 -3.17 -4.83
C ASP A 45 -8.74 -2.97 -6.18
N LEU A 46 -8.34 -1.74 -6.48
CA LEU A 46 -7.62 -1.41 -7.70
C LEU A 46 -6.12 -1.72 -7.54
N PRO A 47 -5.41 -2.05 -8.64
CA PRO A 47 -3.97 -2.25 -8.59
C PRO A 47 -3.25 -1.09 -7.91
N GLY A 48 -2.23 -1.43 -7.12
CA GLY A 48 -1.44 -0.41 -6.41
C GLY A 48 -0.51 0.33 -7.37
N THR A 49 -0.74 1.62 -7.55
CA THR A 49 0.00 2.47 -8.47
C THR A 49 0.70 3.61 -7.75
N TYR A 50 1.81 4.11 -8.28
CA TYR A 50 2.48 5.31 -7.77
C TYR A 50 2.10 6.56 -8.54
N SER A 51 1.52 6.39 -9.71
CA SER A 51 1.16 7.46 -10.63
C SER A 51 0.02 6.99 -11.54
N MET A 52 -0.80 7.90 -12.00
CA MET A 52 -1.77 7.64 -13.08
C MET A 52 -1.16 7.94 -14.46
N VAL A 53 0.16 8.21 -14.50
CA VAL A 53 0.93 8.66 -15.68
C VAL A 53 1.67 7.58 -16.38
N SER A 54 2.01 6.53 -15.67
CA SER A 54 2.97 5.54 -16.15
C SER A 54 2.34 4.64 -17.20
N PHE A 55 3.22 3.91 -17.88
CA PHE A 55 2.89 3.01 -18.98
C PHE A 55 2.74 1.55 -18.52
N SER A 56 2.64 1.29 -17.21
CA SER A 56 2.41 -0.08 -16.73
C SER A 56 0.97 -0.51 -17.01
N GLU A 57 0.78 -1.81 -17.22
CA GLU A 57 -0.56 -2.37 -17.42
C GLU A 57 -1.47 -2.10 -16.21
N GLU A 58 -0.93 -2.19 -15.00
CA GLU A 58 -1.65 -1.95 -13.75
C GLU A 58 -2.17 -0.51 -13.65
N GLU A 59 -1.37 0.47 -14.02
CA GLU A 59 -1.76 1.88 -13.99
C GLU A 59 -2.78 2.21 -15.07
N ASN A 60 -2.66 1.60 -16.25
CA ASN A 60 -3.66 1.73 -17.30
C ASN A 60 -5.01 1.13 -16.88
N VAL A 61 -5.00 -0.03 -16.21
CA VAL A 61 -6.22 -0.67 -15.68
C VAL A 61 -6.88 0.24 -14.66
N ALA A 62 -6.14 0.74 -13.67
CA ALA A 62 -6.67 1.61 -12.64
C ALA A 62 -7.23 2.92 -13.22
N ARG A 63 -6.52 3.56 -14.14
CA ARG A 63 -6.95 4.80 -14.81
C ARG A 63 -8.22 4.61 -15.62
N ASN A 64 -8.26 3.57 -16.47
CA ASN A 64 -9.43 3.30 -17.30
C ASN A 64 -10.64 2.96 -16.42
N PHE A 65 -10.43 2.18 -15.36
CA PHE A 65 -11.51 1.87 -14.42
C PHE A 65 -12.09 3.13 -13.77
N LEU A 66 -11.22 4.03 -13.32
CA LEU A 66 -11.65 5.32 -12.74
C LEU A 66 -12.32 6.24 -13.76
N ALA A 67 -11.91 6.21 -15.03
CA ALA A 67 -12.46 7.07 -16.06
C ALA A 67 -13.79 6.58 -16.62
N GLU A 68 -13.96 5.27 -16.79
CA GLU A 68 -15.06 4.67 -17.54
C GLU A 68 -16.22 4.21 -16.64
N ASN A 69 -15.97 3.94 -15.35
CA ASN A 69 -16.98 3.40 -14.47
C ASN A 69 -17.67 4.48 -13.63
N LYS A 70 -18.97 4.28 -13.40
CA LYS A 70 -19.74 5.08 -12.46
C LYS A 70 -19.43 4.61 -11.04
N ILE A 71 -18.58 5.36 -10.36
CA ILE A 71 -18.11 5.07 -9.00
C ILE A 71 -18.81 6.02 -8.03
N ASP A 72 -19.45 5.46 -6.99
CA ASP A 72 -20.13 6.27 -5.98
C ASP A 72 -19.15 6.97 -5.03
N CYS A 73 -18.06 6.29 -4.68
CA CYS A 73 -17.01 6.83 -3.80
C CYS A 73 -15.66 6.15 -4.06
N THR A 74 -14.59 6.93 -4.18
CA THR A 74 -13.22 6.45 -4.30
C THR A 74 -12.46 6.68 -2.98
N VAL A 75 -11.86 5.64 -2.40
CA VAL A 75 -10.99 5.77 -1.23
C VAL A 75 -9.53 5.78 -1.69
N ILE A 76 -8.87 6.92 -1.53
CA ILE A 76 -7.46 7.12 -1.88
C ILE A 76 -6.61 6.88 -0.64
N VAL A 77 -5.87 5.79 -0.61
CA VAL A 77 -5.02 5.44 0.54
C VAL A 77 -3.60 5.91 0.30
N ILE A 78 -3.08 6.71 1.22
CA ILE A 78 -1.70 7.22 1.17
C ILE A 78 -0.99 7.04 2.51
N ASP A 79 0.34 7.01 2.46
CA ASP A 79 1.20 6.94 3.64
C ASP A 79 1.43 8.35 4.21
N SER A 80 1.08 8.53 5.48
CA SER A 80 1.21 9.79 6.20
C SER A 80 2.67 10.22 6.41
N ASN A 81 3.62 9.27 6.42
CA ASN A 81 5.04 9.59 6.61
C ASN A 81 5.65 10.33 5.41
N VAL A 82 5.12 10.06 4.21
CA VAL A 82 5.62 10.61 2.94
C VAL A 82 4.51 11.32 2.16
N ILE A 83 3.68 12.06 2.90
CA ILE A 83 2.46 12.69 2.38
C ILE A 83 2.71 13.57 1.15
N GLU A 84 3.79 14.37 1.12
CA GLU A 84 4.10 15.28 0.01
C GLU A 84 4.22 14.54 -1.33
N ARG A 85 4.87 13.38 -1.32
CA ARG A 85 5.02 12.55 -2.51
C ARG A 85 3.69 11.90 -2.92
N ASN A 86 2.97 11.37 -1.93
CA ASN A 86 1.75 10.60 -2.18
C ASN A 86 0.55 11.49 -2.50
N LEU A 87 0.54 12.73 -2.02
CA LEU A 87 -0.52 13.69 -2.31
C LEU A 87 -0.55 14.08 -3.79
N SER A 88 0.61 14.13 -4.46
CA SER A 88 0.68 14.32 -5.92
C SER A 88 -0.12 13.25 -6.67
N PHE A 89 -0.03 11.98 -6.24
CA PHE A 89 -0.84 10.90 -6.78
C PHE A 89 -2.33 11.08 -6.44
N ALA A 90 -2.66 11.44 -5.20
CA ALA A 90 -4.04 11.68 -4.79
C ALA A 90 -4.71 12.77 -5.65
N LEU A 91 -3.99 13.86 -5.95
CA LEU A 91 -4.47 14.93 -6.83
C LEU A 91 -4.75 14.43 -8.26
N GLN A 92 -3.94 13.49 -8.77
CA GLN A 92 -4.18 12.89 -10.08
C GLN A 92 -5.47 12.05 -10.07
N VAL A 93 -5.72 11.28 -9.01
CA VAL A 93 -6.99 10.54 -8.87
C VAL A 93 -8.18 11.50 -8.76
N LEU A 94 -8.05 12.59 -7.99
CA LEU A 94 -9.09 13.61 -7.84
C LEU A 94 -9.40 14.36 -9.14
N SER A 95 -8.48 14.41 -10.09
CA SER A 95 -8.75 14.95 -11.41
C SER A 95 -9.70 14.06 -12.23
N LEU A 96 -9.73 12.75 -11.97
CA LEU A 96 -10.61 11.78 -12.61
C LEU A 96 -11.93 11.59 -11.85
N GLN A 97 -11.87 11.54 -10.51
CA GLN A 97 -13.01 11.25 -9.65
C GLN A 97 -13.27 12.36 -8.63
N LYS A 98 -14.51 12.87 -8.62
CA LYS A 98 -14.90 13.94 -7.70
C LYS A 98 -15.26 13.42 -6.31
N ASN A 99 -16.00 12.30 -6.26
CA ASN A 99 -16.45 11.70 -5.01
C ASN A 99 -15.35 10.83 -4.43
N ALA A 100 -14.55 11.39 -3.54
CA ALA A 100 -13.43 10.67 -2.98
C ALA A 100 -13.25 10.96 -1.48
N ILE A 101 -12.50 10.09 -0.82
CA ILE A 101 -12.02 10.24 0.56
C ILE A 101 -10.51 10.06 0.53
N LEU A 102 -9.77 10.96 1.14
CA LEU A 102 -8.35 10.77 1.39
C LEU A 102 -8.16 10.01 2.70
N CYS A 103 -7.65 8.81 2.61
CA CYS A 103 -7.33 7.98 3.76
C CYS A 103 -5.82 8.05 4.05
N LEU A 104 -5.46 8.81 5.08
CA LEU A 104 -4.10 8.91 5.59
C LEU A 104 -3.83 7.70 6.47
N ASN A 105 -3.08 6.72 5.96
CA ASN A 105 -2.73 5.54 6.75
C ASN A 105 -1.36 5.70 7.42
N LEU A 106 -1.07 4.85 8.41
CA LEU A 106 0.17 4.90 9.22
C LEU A 106 0.32 6.21 10.02
N CYS A 107 -0.80 6.81 10.44
CA CYS A 107 -0.76 8.07 11.19
C CYS A 107 0.00 7.95 12.51
N ASP A 108 -0.05 6.79 13.16
CA ASP A 108 0.70 6.54 14.41
C ASP A 108 2.23 6.51 14.19
N GLU A 109 2.68 6.11 13.02
CA GLU A 109 4.10 6.19 12.65
C GLU A 109 4.50 7.62 12.30
N ALA A 110 3.63 8.34 11.61
CA ALA A 110 3.85 9.75 11.29
C ALA A 110 3.93 10.60 12.58
N GLU A 111 3.04 10.39 13.53
CA GLU A 111 3.06 11.03 14.87
C GLU A 111 4.40 10.77 15.57
N LYS A 112 4.89 9.51 15.61
CA LYS A 112 6.20 9.15 16.18
C LYS A 112 7.37 9.80 15.45
N ASN A 113 7.25 9.99 14.15
CA ASN A 113 8.25 10.68 13.34
C ASN A 113 8.17 12.21 13.46
N GLY A 114 7.32 12.74 14.35
CA GLY A 114 7.12 14.15 14.56
C GLY A 114 6.39 14.86 13.42
N ILE A 115 5.61 14.10 12.63
CA ILE A 115 4.79 14.65 11.54
C ILE A 115 3.37 14.83 12.07
N SER A 116 2.90 16.07 12.09
CA SER A 116 1.51 16.42 12.41
C SER A 116 0.83 16.93 11.14
N ILE A 117 -0.37 16.44 10.87
CA ILE A 117 -1.15 16.78 9.69
C ILE A 117 -2.46 17.40 10.14
N ASP A 118 -2.73 18.62 9.70
CA ASP A 118 -4.03 19.27 9.87
C ASP A 118 -5.00 18.70 8.84
N THR A 119 -5.84 17.77 9.29
CA THR A 119 -6.80 17.07 8.42
C THR A 119 -7.94 17.95 7.96
N ASP A 120 -8.31 18.96 8.76
CA ASP A 120 -9.40 19.86 8.43
C ASP A 120 -8.96 20.85 7.35
N GLU A 121 -7.79 21.45 7.51
CA GLU A 121 -7.19 22.33 6.51
C GLU A 121 -6.90 21.56 5.21
N LEU A 122 -6.41 20.32 5.32
CA LEU A 122 -6.18 19.46 4.15
C LEU A 122 -7.49 19.11 3.44
N SER A 123 -8.55 18.84 4.19
CA SER A 123 -9.90 18.59 3.64
C SER A 123 -10.45 19.78 2.89
N LEU A 124 -10.27 21.00 3.43
CA LEU A 124 -10.67 22.24 2.77
C LEU A 124 -9.88 22.49 1.47
N ASN A 125 -8.57 22.26 1.49
CA ASN A 125 -7.70 22.43 0.32
C ASN A 125 -8.02 21.43 -0.80
N LEU A 126 -8.44 20.20 -0.45
CA LEU A 126 -8.76 19.15 -1.42
C LEU A 126 -10.23 19.12 -1.84
N GLY A 127 -11.13 19.69 -1.03
CA GLY A 127 -12.58 19.64 -1.23
C GLY A 127 -13.22 18.27 -1.00
N ILE A 128 -12.52 17.39 -0.27
CA ILE A 128 -12.94 16.03 0.06
C ILE A 128 -12.66 15.72 1.53
N PRO A 129 -13.39 14.77 2.15
CA PRO A 129 -13.08 14.32 3.50
C PRO A 129 -11.69 13.68 3.59
N VAL A 130 -11.00 13.96 4.68
CA VAL A 130 -9.71 13.36 5.05
C VAL A 130 -9.89 12.57 6.32
N VAL A 131 -9.42 11.31 6.36
CA VAL A 131 -9.53 10.44 7.52
C VAL A 131 -8.17 9.86 7.85
N CYS A 132 -7.74 10.02 9.10
CA CYS A 132 -6.52 9.39 9.62
C CYS A 132 -6.81 7.95 10.05
N THR A 133 -6.01 7.01 9.59
CA THR A 133 -6.15 5.59 9.93
C THR A 133 -4.84 4.96 10.37
N CYS A 134 -4.98 3.94 11.20
CA CYS A 134 -3.96 2.95 11.46
C CYS A 134 -4.61 1.57 11.29
N ALA A 135 -4.52 1.01 10.10
CA ALA A 135 -5.26 -0.20 9.73
C ALA A 135 -4.90 -1.40 10.61
N THR A 136 -3.64 -1.55 11.01
CA THR A 136 -3.16 -2.62 11.89
C THR A 136 -3.77 -2.54 13.31
N LYS A 137 -4.04 -1.33 13.80
CA LYS A 137 -4.66 -1.08 15.10
C LYS A 137 -6.17 -0.84 15.02
N LYS A 138 -6.76 -0.94 13.83
CA LYS A 138 -8.18 -0.65 13.53
C LYS A 138 -8.62 0.76 13.91
N ARG A 139 -7.69 1.71 14.13
CA ARG A 139 -8.00 3.12 14.44
C ARG A 139 -8.48 3.82 13.16
N GLY A 140 -9.54 4.62 13.25
CA GLY A 140 -10.07 5.43 12.15
C GLY A 140 -10.92 4.67 11.12
N LEU A 141 -11.03 3.33 11.21
CA LEU A 141 -11.79 2.54 10.24
C LEU A 141 -13.30 2.78 10.30
N ASP A 142 -13.84 3.00 11.49
CA ASP A 142 -15.30 3.27 11.64
C ASP A 142 -15.64 4.68 11.14
N GLU A 143 -14.74 5.64 11.32
CA GLU A 143 -14.87 6.96 10.71
C GLU A 143 -14.83 6.87 9.18
N LEU A 144 -13.88 6.11 8.63
CA LEU A 144 -13.77 5.86 7.19
C LEU A 144 -15.07 5.24 6.63
N LYS A 145 -15.63 4.22 7.31
CA LYS A 145 -16.93 3.62 6.92
C LYS A 145 -18.06 4.64 6.95
N ASN A 146 -18.11 5.49 7.98
CA ASN A 146 -19.13 6.53 8.07
C ASN A 146 -19.01 7.55 6.93
N LYS A 147 -17.81 7.98 6.58
CA LYS A 147 -17.58 8.91 5.46
C LYS A 147 -17.94 8.29 4.11
N ILE A 148 -17.58 7.01 3.88
CA ILE A 148 -18.02 6.26 2.69
C ILE A 148 -19.54 6.29 2.58
N PHE A 149 -20.24 5.91 3.66
CA PHE A 149 -21.70 5.91 3.69
C PHE A 149 -22.28 7.30 3.39
N GLU A 150 -21.76 8.36 4.01
CA GLU A 150 -22.26 9.73 3.85
C GLU A 150 -22.07 10.28 2.43
N ILE A 151 -20.98 9.93 1.75
CA ILE A 151 -20.78 10.29 0.33
C ILE A 151 -21.75 9.51 -0.55
N CYS A 152 -21.84 8.18 -0.38
CA CYS A 152 -22.68 7.32 -1.22
C CYS A 152 -24.18 7.65 -1.11
N ILE A 153 -24.65 8.19 0.04
CA ILE A 153 -26.04 8.66 0.18
C ILE A 153 -26.24 10.14 -0.21
N GLY A 154 -25.17 10.82 -0.65
CA GLY A 154 -25.21 12.22 -1.05
C GLY A 154 -25.30 13.24 0.10
N LYS A 155 -25.05 12.82 1.34
CA LYS A 155 -25.03 13.70 2.52
C LYS A 155 -23.81 14.64 2.50
N ILE A 156 -22.66 14.11 2.08
CA ILE A 156 -21.44 14.89 1.84
C ILE A 156 -21.32 15.13 0.33
N LYS A 157 -21.23 16.37 -0.06
CA LYS A 157 -20.94 16.78 -1.43
C LYS A 157 -19.46 17.13 -1.52
N CYS A 158 -18.71 16.30 -2.23
CA CYS A 158 -17.34 16.64 -2.59
C CYS A 158 -17.34 17.70 -3.68
N PHE A 159 -16.44 18.66 -3.58
CA PHE A 159 -16.31 19.73 -4.59
C PHE A 159 -14.88 19.76 -5.12
N ARG A 160 -14.77 20.04 -6.41
CA ARG A 160 -13.46 20.24 -7.03
C ARG A 160 -12.99 21.65 -6.68
N VAL A 161 -11.83 21.76 -6.09
CA VAL A 161 -11.17 23.05 -5.90
C VAL A 161 -10.61 23.48 -7.27
N GLU A 162 -11.45 24.15 -8.08
CA GLU A 162 -11.17 24.44 -9.50
C GLU A 162 -9.83 25.13 -9.76
N ARG A 163 -9.41 26.02 -8.86
CA ARG A 163 -8.08 26.68 -8.92
C ARG A 163 -6.90 25.72 -9.07
N ASN A 164 -7.09 24.45 -8.69
CA ASN A 164 -6.03 23.45 -8.63
C ASN A 164 -6.02 22.55 -9.86
N PHE A 165 -7.11 22.52 -10.65
CA PHE A 165 -7.32 21.55 -11.73
C PHE A 165 -7.64 22.21 -13.08
N GLU A 166 -7.55 23.56 -13.18
CA GLU A 166 -7.80 24.25 -14.44
C GLU A 166 -6.83 23.77 -15.54
N ASN A 167 -7.42 23.37 -16.67
CA ASN A 167 -6.71 23.00 -17.91
C ASN A 167 -5.80 21.76 -17.83
N ILE A 168 -6.15 20.75 -17.02
CA ILE A 168 -5.43 19.48 -17.02
C ILE A 168 -6.32 18.41 -17.64
N ASP A 169 -6.06 18.05 -18.89
CA ASP A 169 -6.64 16.86 -19.53
C ASP A 169 -5.81 15.65 -19.17
N VAL A 170 -6.29 14.87 -18.19
CA VAL A 170 -5.60 13.69 -17.66
C VAL A 170 -5.61 12.52 -18.64
N LEU A 171 -6.46 12.56 -19.66
CA LEU A 171 -6.59 11.52 -20.67
C LEU A 171 -5.62 11.72 -21.84
N ASN A 172 -5.02 12.89 -21.98
CA ASN A 172 -4.05 13.18 -23.05
C ASN A 172 -2.62 12.97 -22.56
N ILE A 173 -1.96 11.94 -23.06
CA ILE A 173 -0.63 11.49 -22.64
C ILE A 173 0.47 12.55 -22.80
N ASN A 174 0.36 13.44 -23.80
CA ASN A 174 1.37 14.48 -24.05
C ASN A 174 1.31 15.62 -23.03
N ASP A 175 0.13 15.99 -22.56
CA ASP A 175 -0.07 17.00 -21.51
C ASP A 175 0.23 16.46 -20.12
N TYR A 176 0.29 15.16 -19.98
CA TYR A 176 0.39 14.52 -18.70
C TYR A 176 1.75 14.68 -18.01
N LYS A 177 2.88 14.73 -18.73
CA LYS A 177 4.19 15.03 -18.13
C LYS A 177 4.22 16.44 -17.55
N ALA A 178 3.64 17.41 -18.27
CA ALA A 178 3.47 18.77 -17.79
C ALA A 178 2.52 18.82 -16.57
N ALA A 179 1.44 18.05 -16.60
CA ALA A 179 0.51 17.90 -15.49
C ALA A 179 1.16 17.29 -14.25
N SER A 180 2.03 16.28 -14.39
CA SER A 180 2.74 15.66 -13.28
C SER A 180 3.58 16.69 -12.49
N HIS A 181 4.28 17.57 -13.18
CA HIS A 181 5.03 18.65 -12.52
C HIS A 181 4.10 19.65 -11.81
N LYS A 182 2.93 19.96 -12.38
CA LYS A 182 1.93 20.81 -11.74
C LYS A 182 1.37 20.14 -10.47
N PHE A 183 1.03 18.86 -10.52
CA PHE A 183 0.54 18.12 -9.36
C PHE A 183 1.61 18.03 -8.25
N ALA A 184 2.88 17.85 -8.58
CA ALA A 184 3.96 17.85 -7.62
C ALA A 184 4.14 19.23 -6.95
N SER A 185 4.08 20.33 -7.71
CA SER A 185 4.17 21.69 -7.17
C SER A 185 2.98 22.04 -6.29
N LEU A 186 1.77 21.62 -6.70
CA LEU A 186 0.55 21.80 -5.93
C LEU A 186 0.58 20.99 -4.62
N SER A 187 1.00 19.72 -4.68
CA SER A 187 1.19 18.87 -3.50
C SER A 187 2.10 19.55 -2.48
N LYS A 188 3.24 20.05 -2.93
CA LYS A 188 4.19 20.77 -2.06
C LYS A 188 3.56 22.01 -1.44
N ARG A 189 2.80 22.80 -2.21
CA ARG A 189 2.11 23.98 -1.71
C ARG A 189 1.09 23.64 -0.63
N ILE A 190 0.25 22.61 -0.85
CA ILE A 190 -0.74 22.16 0.12
C ILE A 190 -0.06 21.60 1.37
N CYS A 191 0.96 20.76 1.21
CA CYS A 191 1.69 20.21 2.35
C CYS A 191 2.36 21.28 3.22
N ASN A 192 2.88 22.35 2.62
CA ASN A 192 3.45 23.47 3.38
C ASN A 192 2.42 24.19 4.27
N GLN A 193 1.12 24.11 3.94
CA GLN A 193 0.04 24.70 4.73
C GLN A 193 -0.50 23.77 5.81
N CYS A 194 -0.54 22.46 5.52
CA CYS A 194 -1.25 21.48 6.34
C CYS A 194 -0.34 20.52 7.10
N VAL A 195 0.97 20.47 6.81
CA VAL A 195 1.88 19.47 7.37
C VAL A 195 2.97 20.15 8.19
N TYR A 196 2.99 19.85 9.46
CA TYR A 196 3.96 20.37 10.40
C TYR A 196 4.98 19.29 10.76
N LYS A 197 6.26 19.58 10.57
CA LYS A 197 7.36 18.69 10.96
C LYS A 197 7.95 19.18 12.26
N GLY A 198 7.61 18.51 13.35
CA GLY A 198 8.24 18.73 14.65
C GLY A 198 9.62 18.09 14.74
N SER A 199 10.25 18.20 15.89
CA SER A 199 11.46 17.44 16.18
C SER A 199 11.12 15.96 16.19
N LYS A 200 11.80 15.16 15.35
CA LYS A 200 11.69 13.69 15.41
C LYS A 200 11.85 13.22 16.86
N GLU A 201 10.97 12.33 17.32
CA GLU A 201 11.27 11.60 18.54
C GLU A 201 12.71 11.08 18.46
N LYS A 202 13.44 11.23 19.57
CA LYS A 202 14.84 10.79 19.62
C LYS A 202 14.88 9.33 19.17
N LEU A 203 15.57 9.07 18.07
CA LEU A 203 15.85 7.71 17.59
C LEU A 203 16.18 6.82 18.80
N SER A 204 15.59 5.63 18.86
CA SER A 204 15.90 4.71 19.94
C SER A 204 17.42 4.50 20.02
N LYS A 205 17.94 4.13 21.18
CA LYS A 205 19.38 3.86 21.33
C LYS A 205 19.84 2.80 20.32
N LEU A 206 18.97 1.81 20.03
CA LEU A 206 19.22 0.75 19.04
C LEU A 206 19.29 1.31 17.62
N ASP A 207 18.34 2.18 17.24
CA ASP A 207 18.34 2.80 15.91
C ASP A 207 19.61 3.61 15.68
N LYS A 208 20.06 4.38 16.71
CA LYS A 208 21.32 5.14 16.62
C LYS A 208 22.52 4.24 16.41
N ILE A 209 22.58 3.10 17.10
CA ILE A 209 23.67 2.13 16.95
C ILE A 209 23.63 1.48 15.56
N LEU A 210 22.46 1.06 15.09
CA LEU A 210 22.31 0.38 13.82
C LEU A 210 22.50 1.29 12.61
N THR A 211 22.11 2.56 12.71
CA THR A 211 22.19 3.53 11.59
C THR A 211 23.46 4.38 11.59
N SER A 212 24.25 4.34 12.65
CA SER A 212 25.54 5.05 12.73
C SER A 212 26.57 4.44 11.76
N LYS A 213 27.32 5.26 11.03
CA LYS A 213 28.36 4.78 10.12
C LYS A 213 29.47 3.99 10.82
N SER A 214 29.79 4.34 12.08
CA SER A 214 30.87 3.69 12.82
C SER A 214 30.48 2.34 13.43
N THR A 215 29.21 2.15 13.76
CA THR A 215 28.71 0.91 14.38
C THR A 215 27.86 0.09 13.43
N GLY A 216 27.11 0.71 12.54
CA GLY A 216 26.24 0.03 11.57
C GLY A 216 27.02 -0.78 10.53
N ILE A 217 28.16 -0.25 10.03
CA ILE A 217 29.00 -0.99 9.07
C ILE A 217 29.59 -2.25 9.69
N PRO A 218 30.22 -2.23 10.88
CA PRO A 218 30.69 -3.44 11.53
C PRO A 218 29.58 -4.46 11.83
N ILE A 219 28.40 -3.99 12.28
CA ILE A 219 27.24 -4.86 12.53
C ILE A 219 26.77 -5.51 11.22
N MET A 220 26.69 -4.75 10.13
CA MET A 220 26.33 -5.28 8.82
C MET A 220 27.32 -6.36 8.36
N LEU A 221 28.63 -6.11 8.48
CA LEU A 221 29.67 -7.08 8.13
C LEU A 221 29.59 -8.35 9.00
N LEU A 222 29.31 -8.19 10.30
CA LEU A 222 29.09 -9.32 11.19
C LEU A 222 27.88 -10.17 10.75
N LEU A 223 26.77 -9.51 10.41
CA LEU A 223 25.57 -10.22 9.91
C LEU A 223 25.86 -10.96 8.60
N PHE A 224 26.60 -10.35 7.68
CA PHE A 224 27.05 -11.01 6.45
C PHE A 224 27.95 -12.20 6.73
N ALA A 225 28.89 -12.08 7.66
CA ALA A 225 29.75 -13.18 8.06
C ALA A 225 28.96 -14.34 8.68
N ILE A 226 27.96 -14.05 9.52
CA ILE A 226 27.06 -15.05 10.11
C ILE A 226 26.22 -15.74 9.01
N LEU A 227 25.62 -14.97 8.09
CA LEU A 227 24.86 -15.51 6.97
C LEU A 227 25.73 -16.40 6.08
N PHE A 228 26.95 -15.95 5.77
CA PHE A 228 27.90 -16.74 4.99
C PHE A 228 28.31 -18.02 5.70
N TRP A 229 28.56 -17.94 7.02
CA TRP A 229 28.91 -19.11 7.84
C TRP A 229 27.74 -20.12 7.88
N ILE A 230 26.50 -19.66 8.09
CA ILE A 230 25.31 -20.52 8.06
C ILE A 230 25.14 -21.16 6.68
N THR A 231 25.37 -20.41 5.60
CA THR A 231 25.21 -20.93 4.24
C THR A 231 26.32 -21.93 3.88
N ALA A 232 27.57 -21.62 4.25
CA ALA A 232 28.71 -22.47 3.91
C ALA A 232 28.78 -23.74 4.75
N ILE A 233 28.49 -23.65 6.04
CA ILE A 233 28.59 -24.77 6.98
C ILE A 233 27.23 -25.39 7.26
N GLY A 234 26.20 -24.57 7.47
CA GLY A 234 24.84 -25.05 7.77
C GLY A 234 24.19 -25.81 6.62
N GLY A 235 24.61 -25.59 5.38
CA GLY A 235 24.15 -26.36 4.22
C GLY A 235 24.72 -27.76 4.10
N SER A 236 25.85 -28.06 4.77
CA SER A 236 26.46 -29.39 4.75
C SER A 236 25.74 -30.39 5.66
N TYR A 237 25.26 -29.97 6.82
CA TYR A 237 24.56 -30.82 7.78
C TYR A 237 23.28 -31.49 7.24
N PRO A 238 22.36 -30.80 6.61
CA PRO A 238 21.18 -31.41 5.99
C PRO A 238 21.56 -32.43 4.89
N ARG A 239 22.62 -32.14 4.13
CA ARG A 239 23.09 -33.03 3.07
C ARG A 239 23.65 -34.32 3.60
N GLU A 240 24.47 -34.29 4.66
CA GLU A 240 25.03 -35.48 5.31
C GLU A 240 23.93 -36.31 5.95
N TRP A 241 22.97 -35.68 6.61
CA TRP A 241 21.82 -36.36 7.20
C TRP A 241 20.94 -37.03 6.16
N LEU A 242 20.70 -36.37 5.03
CA LEU A 242 19.92 -36.90 3.92
C LEU A 242 20.65 -38.08 3.23
N SER A 243 21.99 -38.01 3.05
CA SER A 243 22.77 -39.09 2.48
C SER A 243 22.75 -40.31 3.38
N TYR A 244 22.85 -40.14 4.70
CA TYR A 244 22.73 -41.21 5.68
C TYR A 244 21.36 -41.90 5.65
N LEU A 245 20.29 -41.13 5.52
CA LEU A 245 18.92 -41.65 5.40
C LEU A 245 18.73 -42.44 4.09
N LEU A 246 19.31 -41.98 3.00
CA LEU A 246 19.28 -42.65 1.70
C LEU A 246 20.12 -43.98 1.71
N GLU A 247 21.21 -44.01 2.42
CA GLU A 247 21.99 -45.27 2.61
C GLU A 247 21.21 -46.33 3.39
N ILE A 248 20.53 -45.95 4.48
CA ILE A 248 19.68 -46.87 5.24
C ILE A 248 18.54 -47.41 4.36
N LEU A 249 17.88 -46.53 3.58
CA LEU A 249 16.82 -46.95 2.65
C LEU A 249 17.35 -47.92 1.58
N LYS A 250 18.53 -47.65 1.05
CA LYS A 250 19.18 -48.52 0.06
C LYS A 250 19.50 -49.90 0.64
N GLU A 251 20.03 -49.96 1.85
CA GLU A 251 20.28 -51.24 2.54
C GLU A 251 18.99 -52.05 2.81
N GLN A 252 17.93 -51.39 3.19
CA GLN A 252 16.61 -52.03 3.38
C GLN A 252 16.04 -52.58 2.06
N LEU A 253 16.14 -51.80 1.00
CA LEU A 253 15.69 -52.21 -0.34
C LEU A 253 16.53 -53.39 -0.88
N THR A 254 17.84 -53.38 -0.73
CA THR A 254 18.69 -54.51 -1.16
C THR A 254 18.32 -55.78 -0.40
N LYS A 255 18.12 -55.75 0.91
CA LYS A 255 17.67 -56.91 1.70
C LYS A 255 16.31 -57.47 1.22
N VAL A 256 15.38 -56.60 0.86
CA VAL A 256 14.06 -57.02 0.32
C VAL A 256 14.22 -57.65 -1.07
N PHE A 257 15.08 -57.09 -1.93
CA PHE A 257 15.36 -57.67 -3.25
C PHE A 257 16.11 -59.01 -3.15
N ASP A 258 17.04 -59.17 -2.24
CA ASP A 258 17.75 -60.43 -2.00
C ASP A 258 16.78 -61.52 -1.53
N ILE A 259 15.81 -61.21 -0.68
CA ILE A 259 14.76 -62.12 -0.25
C ILE A 259 13.83 -62.52 -1.39
N LEU A 260 13.50 -61.57 -2.27
CA LEU A 260 12.62 -61.84 -3.41
C LEU A 260 13.31 -62.55 -4.58
N SER A 261 14.64 -62.48 -4.68
CA SER A 261 15.42 -63.20 -5.72
C SER A 261 15.77 -64.64 -5.35
N ILE A 262 15.46 -65.09 -4.12
CA ILE A 262 15.68 -66.46 -3.63
C ILE A 262 14.39 -67.31 -3.72
N THR A 263 13.29 -66.69 -4.13
CA THR A 263 12.03 -67.38 -4.44
C THR A 263 11.81 -67.47 -5.94
#